data_a47a5f4a48245a860d503907e815708e
#
_entry.id   a47a5f4a48245a860d503907e815708e
#
_cell.length_a   1.000
_cell.length_b   1.000
_cell.length_c   1.000
_cell.angle_alpha   90.00
_cell.angle_beta   90.00
_cell.angle_gamma   90.00
#
_symmetry.space_group_name_H-M   'P 1'
#
loop_
_entity.id
_entity.type
_entity.pdbx_description
1 polymer ?
#
loop_
_entity_poly.entity_id
_entity_poly.type
_entity_poly.pdbx_seq_one_letter_code
_entity_poly.pdbx_strand_id
1 'polypeptide(L)'
;MVNTGGKFGPYSGPGPVRPGAELVRSRIALRVRLKSEAPGDRLPDAGVLAEELGIGEITVRRALEGMCQDGLLDRRRGRSGGTFVAREWDAVLAVLHDPAEAAALDSFHLLLECGLVSHAAGEIPDGVLDGLRTLVDDMDRADAPDRLPELEARFHLELARTLGGPGIREFAADLLGRQCLLLPAPEPEVVRARNRHHADLLKELVRGDMALAVAAVKAHRHAGPGAV
;
A
#
# COMPACT_ATOMS: atom_id res chain seq x y z
N MET A 1 -18.10 -41.47 8.23
CA MET A 1 -18.75 -40.24 7.74
C MET A 1 -18.17 -39.06 8.49
N VAL A 2 -17.19 -38.37 7.92
CA VAL A 2 -16.58 -37.17 8.50
C VAL A 2 -17.15 -35.98 7.75
N ASN A 3 -18.00 -35.21 8.44
CA ASN A 3 -18.61 -33.99 7.93
C ASN A 3 -17.62 -32.84 8.02
N THR A 4 -16.87 -32.56 6.96
CA THR A 4 -15.99 -31.38 6.83
C THR A 4 -16.75 -30.25 6.14
N GLY A 5 -17.83 -29.79 6.74
CA GLY A 5 -18.55 -28.59 6.32
C GLY A 5 -17.84 -27.32 6.79
N GLY A 6 -16.70 -26.99 6.23
CA GLY A 6 -16.11 -25.65 6.35
C GLY A 6 -17.04 -24.66 5.66
N LYS A 7 -17.76 -23.87 6.45
CA LYS A 7 -18.56 -22.74 5.97
C LYS A 7 -17.60 -21.64 5.47
N PHE A 8 -17.18 -21.71 4.23
CA PHE A 8 -16.75 -20.50 3.52
C PHE A 8 -18.04 -19.69 3.29
N GLY A 9 -18.27 -18.68 4.12
CA GLY A 9 -19.25 -17.65 3.82
C GLY A 9 -18.89 -16.99 2.48
N PRO A 10 -19.86 -16.39 1.76
CA PRO A 10 -19.54 -15.66 0.55
C PRO A 10 -18.49 -14.59 0.89
N TYR A 11 -17.36 -14.63 0.18
CA TYR A 11 -16.28 -13.64 0.30
C TYR A 11 -16.88 -12.27 -0.04
N SER A 12 -17.10 -11.44 0.99
CA SER A 12 -17.46 -10.03 0.85
C SER A 12 -16.18 -9.22 0.64
N GLY A 13 -15.40 -9.59 -0.39
CA GLY A 13 -14.25 -8.80 -0.77
C GLY A 13 -14.64 -7.37 -1.09
N PRO A 14 -13.69 -6.41 -1.00
CA PRO A 14 -13.96 -5.06 -1.44
C PRO A 14 -14.55 -5.12 -2.84
N GLY A 15 -15.76 -4.55 -3.00
CA GLY A 15 -16.48 -4.53 -4.27
C GLY A 15 -15.61 -4.01 -5.42
N PRO A 16 -16.02 -4.18 -6.67
CA PRO A 16 -15.23 -3.75 -7.82
C PRO A 16 -14.78 -2.32 -7.61
N VAL A 17 -13.46 -2.07 -7.84
CA VAL A 17 -12.86 -0.74 -7.76
C VAL A 17 -13.77 0.22 -8.53
N ARG A 18 -14.48 1.12 -7.84
CA ARG A 18 -15.33 2.11 -8.48
C ARG A 18 -14.40 3.15 -9.12
N PRO A 19 -14.35 3.25 -10.45
CA PRO A 19 -13.58 4.31 -11.08
C PRO A 19 -14.17 5.65 -10.65
N GLY A 20 -13.35 6.55 -10.17
CA GLY A 20 -13.79 7.89 -9.83
C GLY A 20 -13.18 8.44 -8.55
N ALA A 21 -14.00 9.05 -7.70
CA ALA A 21 -13.55 9.76 -6.50
C ALA A 21 -12.72 8.87 -5.54
N GLU A 22 -13.12 7.61 -5.37
CA GLU A 22 -12.44 6.65 -4.50
C GLU A 22 -11.00 6.36 -4.97
N LEU A 23 -10.80 6.17 -6.28
CA LEU A 23 -9.47 5.99 -6.87
C LEU A 23 -8.60 7.23 -6.64
N VAL A 24 -9.14 8.43 -6.81
CA VAL A 24 -8.39 9.67 -6.54
C VAL A 24 -7.98 9.73 -5.07
N ARG A 25 -8.89 9.44 -4.14
CA ARG A 25 -8.61 9.43 -2.70
C ARG A 25 -7.48 8.46 -2.37
N SER A 26 -7.56 7.22 -2.85
CA SER A 26 -6.52 6.19 -2.60
C SER A 26 -5.17 6.57 -3.21
N ARG A 27 -5.16 7.16 -4.40
CA ARG A 27 -3.91 7.63 -5.03
C ARG A 27 -3.28 8.80 -4.28
N ILE A 28 -4.05 9.73 -3.76
CA ILE A 28 -3.54 10.81 -2.90
C ILE A 28 -2.97 10.23 -1.60
N ALA A 29 -3.68 9.31 -0.95
CA ALA A 29 -3.19 8.67 0.27
C ALA A 29 -1.87 7.90 0.03
N LEU A 30 -1.75 7.23 -1.11
CA LEU A 30 -0.51 6.57 -1.50
C LEU A 30 0.63 7.57 -1.73
N ARG A 31 0.37 8.73 -2.37
CA ARG A 31 1.38 9.79 -2.55
C ARG A 31 1.89 10.32 -1.22
N VAL A 32 0.99 10.53 -0.25
CA VAL A 32 1.37 10.92 1.11
C VAL A 32 2.24 9.85 1.76
N ARG A 33 1.88 8.56 1.64
CA ARG A 33 2.67 7.44 2.16
C ARG A 33 4.05 7.35 1.50
N LEU A 34 4.14 7.57 0.20
CA LEU A 34 5.39 7.57 -0.55
C LEU A 34 6.19 8.87 -0.41
N LYS A 35 5.74 9.77 0.47
CA LYS A 35 6.34 11.10 0.72
C LYS A 35 6.53 11.96 -0.53
N SER A 36 5.71 11.74 -1.52
CA SER A 36 5.61 12.68 -2.65
C SER A 36 5.03 14.01 -2.19
N GLU A 37 4.06 13.94 -1.24
CA GLU A 37 3.53 15.07 -0.47
C GLU A 37 3.41 14.68 1.02
N ALA A 38 4.10 15.40 1.88
CA ALA A 38 4.03 15.22 3.33
C ALA A 38 2.90 16.06 3.96
N PRO A 39 2.51 15.78 5.21
CA PRO A 39 1.60 16.64 5.97
C PRO A 39 2.05 18.11 5.97
N GLY A 40 1.18 19.00 5.53
CA GLY A 40 1.44 20.43 5.35
C GLY A 40 1.87 20.84 3.94
N ASP A 41 2.21 19.91 3.05
CA ASP A 41 2.59 20.19 1.67
C ASP A 41 1.38 20.50 0.80
N ARG A 42 1.62 21.27 -0.26
CA ARG A 42 0.61 21.58 -1.26
C ARG A 42 0.53 20.46 -2.29
N LEU A 43 -0.69 19.97 -2.51
CA LEU A 43 -0.97 19.04 -3.61
C LEU A 43 -0.91 19.75 -4.96
N PRO A 44 -0.61 19.02 -6.05
CA PRO A 44 -0.82 19.50 -7.41
C PRO A 44 -2.26 19.98 -7.63
N ASP A 45 -2.45 20.91 -8.56
CA ASP A 45 -3.79 21.39 -8.89
C ASP A 45 -4.64 20.28 -9.53
N ALA A 46 -5.97 20.38 -9.39
CA ALA A 46 -6.88 19.32 -9.84
C ALA A 46 -6.73 18.93 -11.31
N GLY A 47 -6.35 19.88 -12.18
CA GLY A 47 -6.07 19.60 -13.60
C GLY A 47 -4.83 18.71 -13.76
N VAL A 48 -3.75 19.01 -13.03
CA VAL A 48 -2.51 18.21 -13.05
C VAL A 48 -2.79 16.80 -12.52
N LEU A 49 -3.50 16.68 -11.40
CA LEU A 49 -3.89 15.36 -10.85
C LEU A 49 -4.78 14.59 -11.83
N ALA A 50 -5.65 15.28 -12.56
CA ALA A 50 -6.53 14.66 -13.56
C ALA A 50 -5.72 14.04 -14.72
N GLU A 51 -4.72 14.76 -15.22
CA GLU A 51 -3.80 14.28 -16.25
C GLU A 51 -2.96 13.09 -15.75
N GLU A 52 -2.34 13.21 -14.55
CA GLU A 52 -1.52 12.16 -13.96
C GLU A 52 -2.30 10.85 -13.71
N LEU A 53 -3.56 10.97 -13.30
CA LEU A 53 -4.40 9.81 -12.94
C LEU A 53 -5.23 9.28 -14.12
N GLY A 54 -5.29 9.99 -15.23
CA GLY A 54 -6.15 9.65 -16.36
C GLY A 54 -7.65 9.71 -16.02
N ILE A 55 -8.05 10.62 -15.11
CA ILE A 55 -9.41 10.77 -14.59
C ILE A 55 -9.93 12.17 -14.90
N GLY A 56 -11.24 12.30 -15.16
CA GLY A 56 -11.84 13.63 -15.42
C GLY A 56 -11.67 14.60 -14.25
N GLU A 57 -11.30 15.84 -14.54
CA GLU A 57 -11.02 16.90 -13.54
C GLU A 57 -12.18 17.13 -12.55
N ILE A 58 -13.43 17.01 -13.02
CA ILE A 58 -14.62 17.15 -12.17
C ILE A 58 -14.62 16.08 -11.07
N THR A 59 -14.23 14.85 -11.40
CA THR A 59 -14.13 13.74 -10.45
C THR A 59 -13.01 13.99 -9.42
N VAL A 60 -11.86 14.48 -9.89
CA VAL A 60 -10.75 14.86 -9.01
C VAL A 60 -11.18 15.97 -8.05
N ARG A 61 -11.84 17.02 -8.53
CA ARG A 61 -12.35 18.13 -7.68
C ARG A 61 -13.30 17.63 -6.60
N ARG A 62 -14.23 16.72 -6.94
CA ARG A 62 -15.16 16.11 -5.97
C ARG A 62 -14.43 15.27 -4.91
N ALA A 63 -13.43 14.49 -5.34
CA ALA A 63 -12.63 13.71 -4.41
C ALA A 63 -11.85 14.59 -3.42
N LEU A 64 -11.18 15.63 -3.93
CA LEU A 64 -10.47 16.62 -3.10
C LEU A 64 -11.41 17.33 -2.12
N GLU A 65 -12.61 17.68 -2.57
CA GLU A 65 -13.63 18.30 -1.71
C GLU A 65 -14.08 17.35 -0.60
N GLY A 66 -14.36 16.09 -0.91
CA GLY A 66 -14.68 15.06 0.09
C GLY A 66 -13.56 14.86 1.09
N MET A 67 -12.31 14.78 0.64
CA MET A 67 -11.16 14.68 1.54
C MET A 67 -10.97 15.91 2.45
N CYS A 68 -11.35 17.11 1.96
CA CYS A 68 -11.38 18.31 2.80
C CYS A 68 -12.50 18.23 3.85
N GLN A 69 -13.65 17.68 3.51
CA GLN A 69 -14.77 17.49 4.44
C GLN A 69 -14.42 16.47 5.54
N ASP A 70 -13.68 15.44 5.19
CA ASP A 70 -13.16 14.42 6.12
C ASP A 70 -11.99 14.94 7.00
N GLY A 71 -11.43 16.11 6.69
CA GLY A 71 -10.30 16.69 7.41
C GLY A 71 -8.93 16.11 7.00
N LEU A 72 -8.87 15.31 5.94
CA LEU A 72 -7.61 14.79 5.39
C LEU A 72 -6.84 15.84 4.58
N LEU A 73 -7.54 16.82 4.04
CA LEU A 73 -6.97 17.92 3.28
C LEU A 73 -7.47 19.27 3.77
N ASP A 74 -6.64 20.29 3.66
CA ASP A 74 -6.97 21.69 3.93
C ASP A 74 -7.10 22.50 2.65
N ARG A 75 -8.14 23.31 2.54
CA ARG A 75 -8.29 24.26 1.44
C ARG A 75 -7.98 25.68 1.89
N ARG A 76 -7.00 26.31 1.24
CA ARG A 76 -6.65 27.71 1.49
C ARG A 76 -7.02 28.57 0.29
N ARG A 77 -7.59 29.74 0.55
CA ARG A 77 -7.97 30.74 -0.48
C ARG A 77 -6.87 31.76 -0.66
N GLY A 78 -6.87 32.44 -1.81
CA GLY A 78 -5.96 33.54 -2.12
C GLY A 78 -4.86 33.17 -3.10
N ARG A 79 -3.94 34.12 -3.33
CA ARG A 79 -2.88 34.01 -4.37
C ARG A 79 -1.91 32.86 -4.13
N SER A 80 -1.65 32.53 -2.87
CA SER A 80 -0.88 31.34 -2.43
C SER A 80 -1.79 30.19 -1.98
N GLY A 81 -3.05 30.19 -2.40
CA GLY A 81 -4.03 29.19 -2.07
C GLY A 81 -3.77 27.85 -2.74
N GLY A 82 -4.62 26.87 -2.45
CA GLY A 82 -4.51 25.51 -2.99
C GLY A 82 -5.11 24.49 -2.04
N THR A 83 -4.89 23.24 -2.34
CA THR A 83 -5.23 22.11 -1.48
C THR A 83 -3.93 21.58 -0.85
N PHE A 84 -3.95 21.37 0.46
CA PHE A 84 -2.78 20.96 1.24
C PHE A 84 -3.10 19.67 1.99
N VAL A 85 -2.11 18.81 2.21
CA VAL A 85 -2.25 17.66 3.12
C VAL A 85 -2.43 18.19 4.54
N ALA A 86 -3.45 17.75 5.25
CA ALA A 86 -3.70 18.18 6.62
C ALA A 86 -2.52 17.80 7.53
N ARG A 87 -2.18 18.65 8.49
CA ARG A 87 -1.09 18.36 9.44
C ARG A 87 -1.44 17.19 10.35
N GLU A 88 -2.72 17.06 10.67
CA GLU A 88 -3.31 16.03 11.51
C GLU A 88 -3.70 14.76 10.73
N TRP A 89 -3.12 14.54 9.55
CA TRP A 89 -3.44 13.43 8.65
C TRP A 89 -3.60 12.08 9.37
N ASP A 90 -2.59 11.67 10.15
CA ASP A 90 -2.62 10.37 10.85
C ASP A 90 -3.68 10.32 11.96
N ALA A 91 -3.92 11.44 12.64
CA ALA A 91 -4.97 11.53 13.66
C ALA A 91 -6.37 11.42 13.03
N VAL A 92 -6.58 12.02 11.85
CA VAL A 92 -7.83 11.90 11.09
C VAL A 92 -8.04 10.47 10.62
N LEU A 93 -7.00 9.82 10.09
CA LEU A 93 -7.07 8.40 9.69
C LEU A 93 -7.45 7.51 10.86
N ALA A 94 -6.91 7.75 12.06
CA ALA A 94 -7.25 6.97 13.24
C ALA A 94 -8.73 7.07 13.62
N VAL A 95 -9.38 8.22 13.33
CA VAL A 95 -10.82 8.42 13.56
C VAL A 95 -11.67 7.76 12.46
N LEU A 96 -11.21 7.82 11.21
CA LEU A 96 -11.89 7.24 10.05
C LEU A 96 -11.71 5.71 9.93
N HIS A 97 -10.86 5.13 10.76
CA HIS A 97 -10.50 3.71 10.72
C HIS A 97 -11.73 2.79 10.82
N ASP A 98 -11.89 1.92 9.81
CA ASP A 98 -12.82 0.79 9.84
C ASP A 98 -12.01 -0.51 9.95
N PRO A 99 -12.01 -1.17 11.14
CA PRO A 99 -11.24 -2.39 11.36
C PRO A 99 -11.64 -3.55 10.43
N ALA A 100 -12.92 -3.64 10.07
CA ALA A 100 -13.42 -4.72 9.21
C ALA A 100 -12.95 -4.53 7.76
N GLU A 101 -13.04 -3.29 7.25
CA GLU A 101 -12.54 -2.98 5.91
C GLU A 101 -11.01 -3.10 5.86
N ALA A 102 -10.29 -2.62 6.87
CA ALA A 102 -8.85 -2.75 6.97
C ALA A 102 -8.39 -4.21 6.94
N ALA A 103 -9.04 -5.09 7.72
CA ALA A 103 -8.75 -6.53 7.75
C ALA A 103 -9.07 -7.21 6.40
N ALA A 104 -10.15 -6.81 5.72
CA ALA A 104 -10.49 -7.34 4.40
C ALA A 104 -9.44 -6.95 3.34
N LEU A 105 -8.99 -5.69 3.33
CA LEU A 105 -7.93 -5.21 2.44
C LEU A 105 -6.59 -5.88 2.72
N ASP A 106 -6.28 -6.10 4.00
CA ASP A 106 -5.06 -6.79 4.42
C ASP A 106 -5.04 -8.24 3.95
N SER A 107 -6.15 -8.95 4.14
CA SER A 107 -6.31 -10.32 3.65
C SER A 107 -6.20 -10.40 2.13
N PHE A 108 -6.76 -9.43 1.41
CA PHE A 108 -6.69 -9.38 -0.05
C PHE A 108 -5.26 -9.11 -0.54
N HIS A 109 -4.53 -8.22 0.12
CA HIS A 109 -3.12 -7.94 -0.16
C HIS A 109 -2.26 -9.20 0.06
N LEU A 110 -2.47 -9.91 1.18
CA LEU A 110 -1.80 -11.17 1.44
C LEU A 110 -2.05 -12.21 0.34
N LEU A 111 -3.31 -12.36 -0.11
CA LEU A 111 -3.65 -13.28 -1.18
C LEU A 111 -2.99 -12.89 -2.52
N LEU A 112 -2.94 -11.59 -2.83
CA LEU A 112 -2.25 -11.09 -4.02
C LEU A 112 -0.77 -11.47 -3.99
N GLU A 113 -0.07 -11.16 -2.91
CA GLU A 113 1.37 -11.43 -2.79
C GLU A 113 1.69 -12.93 -2.78
N CYS A 114 0.92 -13.74 -2.03
CA CYS A 114 1.07 -15.19 -2.08
C CYS A 114 0.82 -15.75 -3.49
N GLY A 115 -0.15 -15.20 -4.22
CA GLY A 115 -0.42 -15.56 -5.60
C GLY A 115 0.72 -15.20 -6.53
N LEU A 116 1.27 -14.00 -6.41
CA LEU A 116 2.43 -13.53 -7.21
C LEU A 116 3.66 -14.38 -6.97
N VAL A 117 3.99 -14.65 -5.71
CA VAL A 117 5.12 -15.50 -5.34
C VAL A 117 4.93 -16.92 -5.87
N SER A 118 3.73 -17.49 -5.71
CA SER A 118 3.45 -18.84 -6.23
C SER A 118 3.49 -18.90 -7.76
N HIS A 119 3.11 -17.83 -8.46
CA HIS A 119 3.16 -17.75 -9.92
C HIS A 119 4.59 -17.59 -10.46
N ALA A 120 5.48 -16.98 -9.69
CA ALA A 120 6.88 -16.78 -10.02
C ALA A 120 7.70 -18.09 -9.97
N ALA A 121 7.05 -19.27 -9.84
CA ALA A 121 7.71 -20.57 -9.78
C ALA A 121 8.62 -20.80 -10.99
N GLY A 122 9.91 -21.02 -10.73
CA GLY A 122 10.94 -21.21 -11.73
C GLY A 122 12.21 -20.45 -11.39
N GLU A 123 13.19 -20.51 -12.27
CA GLU A 123 14.43 -19.73 -12.11
C GLU A 123 14.13 -18.25 -12.38
N ILE A 124 14.35 -17.41 -11.38
CA ILE A 124 14.31 -15.97 -11.54
C ILE A 124 15.67 -15.53 -12.08
N PRO A 125 15.71 -14.86 -13.26
CA PRO A 125 16.98 -14.43 -13.85
C PRO A 125 17.76 -13.52 -12.91
N ASP A 126 19.10 -13.60 -12.98
CA ASP A 126 19.99 -12.70 -12.24
C ASP A 126 19.63 -11.22 -12.52
N GLY A 127 19.68 -10.41 -11.48
CA GLY A 127 19.40 -8.98 -11.56
C GLY A 127 17.91 -8.60 -11.50
N VAL A 128 16.97 -9.52 -11.73
CA VAL A 128 15.51 -9.22 -11.65
C VAL A 128 15.10 -8.72 -10.26
N LEU A 129 15.71 -9.24 -9.21
CA LEU A 129 15.42 -8.90 -7.82
C LEU A 129 16.28 -7.75 -7.26
N ASP A 130 17.17 -7.15 -8.04
CA ASP A 130 18.13 -6.14 -7.52
C ASP A 130 17.45 -4.89 -6.96
N GLY A 131 16.37 -4.43 -7.60
CA GLY A 131 15.58 -3.32 -7.07
C GLY A 131 14.97 -3.63 -5.70
N LEU A 132 14.49 -4.87 -5.50
CA LEU A 132 13.95 -5.32 -4.21
C LEU A 132 15.04 -5.46 -3.15
N ARG A 133 16.22 -6.02 -3.52
CA ARG A 133 17.38 -6.09 -2.61
C ARG A 133 17.82 -4.71 -2.15
N THR A 134 17.87 -3.75 -3.08
CA THR A 134 18.20 -2.36 -2.73
C THR A 134 17.23 -1.79 -1.70
N LEU A 135 15.93 -2.03 -1.85
CA LEU A 135 14.92 -1.56 -0.89
C LEU A 135 15.06 -2.22 0.48
N VAL A 136 15.37 -3.53 0.55
CA VAL A 136 15.66 -4.24 1.81
C VAL A 136 16.88 -3.63 2.49
N ASP A 137 17.96 -3.42 1.74
CA ASP A 137 19.20 -2.81 2.22
C ASP A 137 18.98 -1.37 2.69
N ASP A 138 18.15 -0.59 1.98
CA ASP A 138 17.83 0.79 2.35
C ASP A 138 17.00 0.84 3.64
N MET A 139 16.09 -0.12 3.87
CA MET A 139 15.36 -0.22 5.14
C MET A 139 16.30 -0.59 6.30
N ASP A 140 17.27 -1.48 6.09
CA ASP A 140 18.26 -1.85 7.12
C ASP A 140 19.19 -0.70 7.49
N ARG A 141 19.56 0.15 6.50
CA ARG A 141 20.48 1.27 6.67
C ARG A 141 19.79 2.60 7.00
N ALA A 142 18.45 2.64 7.06
CA ALA A 142 17.74 3.89 7.25
C ALA A 142 18.01 4.51 8.62
N ASP A 143 18.79 5.60 8.64
CA ASP A 143 19.08 6.40 9.83
C ASP A 143 17.85 7.26 10.23
N ALA A 144 17.01 7.63 9.28
CA ALA A 144 15.77 8.37 9.48
C ALA A 144 14.58 7.41 9.59
N PRO A 145 14.08 7.13 10.81
CA PRO A 145 12.99 6.16 11.03
C PRO A 145 11.72 6.48 10.26
N ASP A 146 11.47 7.77 10.03
CA ASP A 146 10.31 8.27 9.28
C ASP A 146 10.33 7.93 7.78
N ARG A 147 11.46 7.42 7.23
CA ARG A 147 11.56 6.89 5.87
C ARG A 147 11.09 5.42 5.74
N LEU A 148 11.06 4.68 6.83
CA LEU A 148 10.76 3.26 6.80
C LEU A 148 9.38 2.93 6.21
N PRO A 149 8.29 3.63 6.57
CA PRO A 149 6.97 3.37 5.96
C PRO A 149 6.91 3.64 4.45
N GLU A 150 7.72 4.58 3.95
CA GLU A 150 7.86 4.84 2.51
C GLU A 150 8.54 3.66 1.81
N LEU A 151 9.68 3.21 2.35
CA LEU A 151 10.46 2.10 1.79
C LEU A 151 9.67 0.79 1.79
N GLU A 152 8.93 0.53 2.87
CA GLU A 152 7.98 -0.60 2.98
C GLU A 152 6.95 -0.57 1.84
N ALA A 153 6.28 0.57 1.64
CA ALA A 153 5.30 0.72 0.57
C ALA A 153 5.92 0.55 -0.82
N ARG A 154 7.14 1.07 -1.02
CA ARG A 154 7.90 0.89 -2.27
C ARG A 154 8.26 -0.56 -2.52
N PHE A 155 8.63 -1.31 -1.48
CA PHE A 155 8.95 -2.74 -1.61
C PHE A 155 7.75 -3.52 -2.17
N HIS A 156 6.56 -3.37 -1.61
CA HIS A 156 5.35 -4.06 -2.07
C HIS A 156 4.97 -3.70 -3.51
N LEU A 157 5.10 -2.42 -3.89
CA LEU A 157 4.85 -1.99 -5.26
C LEU A 157 5.88 -2.55 -6.25
N GLU A 158 7.14 -2.62 -5.84
CA GLU A 158 8.21 -3.18 -6.66
C GLU A 158 8.09 -4.70 -6.79
N LEU A 159 7.70 -5.39 -5.71
CA LEU A 159 7.40 -6.83 -5.74
C LEU A 159 6.29 -7.13 -6.75
N ALA A 160 5.19 -6.39 -6.68
CA ALA A 160 4.07 -6.53 -7.61
C ALA A 160 4.49 -6.26 -9.06
N ARG A 161 5.33 -5.25 -9.30
CA ARG A 161 5.88 -4.94 -10.62
C ARG A 161 6.79 -6.05 -11.14
N THR A 162 7.69 -6.51 -10.30
CA THR A 162 8.75 -7.48 -10.66
C THR A 162 8.16 -8.86 -10.96
N LEU A 163 7.21 -9.33 -10.15
CA LEU A 163 6.64 -10.67 -10.31
C LEU A 163 5.38 -10.68 -11.20
N GLY A 164 4.61 -9.59 -11.25
CA GLY A 164 3.33 -9.53 -11.95
C GLY A 164 3.27 -8.55 -13.13
N GLY A 165 4.30 -7.73 -13.31
CA GLY A 165 4.35 -6.72 -14.36
C GLY A 165 3.56 -5.44 -14.05
N PRO A 166 3.52 -4.48 -15.01
CA PRO A 166 2.98 -3.14 -14.76
C PRO A 166 1.50 -3.12 -14.40
N GLY A 167 0.66 -3.97 -14.99
CA GLY A 167 -0.78 -4.03 -14.67
C GLY A 167 -1.06 -4.48 -13.23
N ILE A 168 -0.30 -5.44 -12.73
CA ILE A 168 -0.40 -5.89 -11.33
C ILE A 168 0.15 -4.83 -10.38
N ARG A 169 1.21 -4.12 -10.76
CA ARG A 169 1.71 -2.98 -9.98
C ARG A 169 0.64 -1.91 -9.79
N GLU A 170 -0.08 -1.55 -10.84
CA GLU A 170 -1.18 -0.56 -10.75
C GLU A 170 -2.29 -1.04 -9.82
N PHE A 171 -2.68 -2.31 -9.93
CA PHE A 171 -3.64 -2.92 -9.03
C PHE A 171 -3.17 -2.93 -7.56
N ALA A 172 -1.90 -3.30 -7.32
CA ALA A 172 -1.31 -3.24 -5.99
C ALA A 172 -1.26 -1.80 -5.44
N ALA A 173 -1.01 -0.80 -6.30
CA ALA A 173 -1.02 0.61 -5.92
C ALA A 173 -2.43 1.09 -5.51
N ASP A 174 -3.49 0.62 -6.18
CA ASP A 174 -4.87 0.93 -5.78
C ASP A 174 -5.21 0.29 -4.43
N LEU A 175 -4.82 -0.96 -4.23
CA LEU A 175 -5.04 -1.68 -2.99
C LEU A 175 -4.29 -1.04 -1.81
N LEU A 176 -3.00 -0.77 -1.99
CA LEU A 176 -2.16 -0.11 -0.98
C LEU A 176 -2.65 1.31 -0.67
N GLY A 177 -3.09 2.05 -1.69
CA GLY A 177 -3.68 3.39 -1.51
C GLY A 177 -4.95 3.36 -0.67
N ARG A 178 -5.80 2.35 -0.83
CA ARG A 178 -6.98 2.14 0.03
C ARG A 178 -6.58 1.80 1.46
N GLN A 179 -5.57 0.96 1.66
CA GLN A 179 -5.03 0.70 3.00
C GLN A 179 -4.50 1.98 3.66
N CYS A 180 -3.83 2.85 2.88
CA CYS A 180 -3.35 4.15 3.36
C CYS A 180 -4.47 5.14 3.76
N LEU A 181 -5.72 4.95 3.31
CA LEU A 181 -6.88 5.71 3.77
C LEU A 181 -7.49 5.20 5.08
N LEU A 182 -7.15 3.97 5.47
CA LEU A 182 -7.73 3.32 6.65
C LEU A 182 -6.75 3.19 7.79
N LEU A 183 -5.45 3.24 7.51
CA LEU A 183 -4.41 2.96 8.48
C LEU A 183 -3.35 4.05 8.47
N PRO A 184 -2.94 4.54 9.64
CA PRO A 184 -1.75 5.38 9.74
C PRO A 184 -0.50 4.63 9.24
N ALA A 185 0.59 5.35 9.11
CA ALA A 185 1.88 4.73 8.79
C ALA A 185 2.25 3.68 9.85
N PRO A 186 2.80 2.52 9.46
CA PRO A 186 3.30 1.57 10.44
C PRO A 186 4.47 2.17 11.21
N GLU A 187 4.56 1.83 12.49
CA GLU A 187 5.68 2.25 13.33
C GLU A 187 7.00 1.71 12.78
N PRO A 188 8.11 2.48 12.92
CA PRO A 188 9.42 2.09 12.40
C PRO A 188 9.89 0.71 12.87
N GLU A 189 9.63 0.35 14.12
CA GLU A 189 9.99 -0.94 14.70
C GLU A 189 9.24 -2.10 14.02
N VAL A 190 7.99 -1.87 13.65
CA VAL A 190 7.17 -2.84 12.90
C VAL A 190 7.78 -3.07 11.51
N VAL A 191 8.15 -1.99 10.82
CA VAL A 191 8.80 -2.10 9.50
C VAL A 191 10.13 -2.83 9.60
N ARG A 192 10.97 -2.54 10.60
CA ARG A 192 12.23 -3.26 10.83
C ARG A 192 12.01 -4.76 11.10
N ALA A 193 10.99 -5.10 11.87
CA ALA A 193 10.63 -6.50 12.12
C ALA A 193 10.19 -7.21 10.83
N ARG A 194 9.44 -6.53 9.99
CA ARG A 194 8.97 -7.03 8.69
C ARG A 194 10.08 -7.17 7.66
N ASN A 195 11.07 -6.26 7.68
CA ASN A 195 12.15 -6.27 6.69
C ASN A 195 12.97 -7.57 6.69
N ARG A 196 13.09 -8.24 7.83
CA ARG A 196 13.73 -9.58 7.89
C ARG A 196 12.98 -10.60 7.03
N HIS A 197 11.66 -10.54 7.00
CA HIS A 197 10.84 -11.43 6.16
C HIS A 197 10.90 -11.06 4.68
N HIS A 198 11.15 -9.79 4.33
CA HIS A 198 11.47 -9.40 2.96
C HIS A 198 12.79 -10.05 2.51
N ALA A 199 13.83 -10.00 3.34
CA ALA A 199 15.10 -10.65 3.04
C ALA A 199 14.93 -12.17 2.87
N ASP A 200 14.17 -12.82 3.76
CA ASP A 200 13.85 -14.25 3.65
C ASP A 200 13.09 -14.56 2.36
N LEU A 201 12.09 -13.76 2.00
CA LEU A 201 11.35 -13.88 0.75
C LEU A 201 12.28 -13.86 -0.47
N LEU A 202 13.16 -12.84 -0.57
CA LEU A 202 14.08 -12.72 -1.69
C LEU A 202 15.07 -13.89 -1.77
N LYS A 203 15.54 -14.37 -0.63
CA LYS A 203 16.41 -15.54 -0.54
C LYS A 203 15.73 -16.79 -1.07
N GLU A 204 14.51 -17.05 -0.68
CA GLU A 204 13.78 -18.26 -1.09
C GLU A 204 13.29 -18.19 -2.56
N LEU A 205 12.97 -16.96 -3.06
CA LEU A 205 12.73 -16.75 -4.49
C LEU A 205 13.94 -17.14 -5.35
N VAL A 206 15.16 -16.75 -4.94
CA VAL A 206 16.39 -17.12 -5.65
C VAL A 206 16.64 -18.63 -5.60
N ARG A 207 16.27 -19.29 -4.49
CA ARG A 207 16.41 -20.76 -4.34
C ARG A 207 15.35 -21.55 -5.10
N GLY A 208 14.32 -20.88 -5.57
CA GLY A 208 13.16 -21.53 -6.19
C GLY A 208 12.27 -22.28 -5.19
N ASP A 209 12.42 -22.02 -3.87
CA ASP A 209 11.55 -22.61 -2.85
C ASP A 209 10.30 -21.75 -2.61
N MET A 210 9.30 -21.96 -3.44
CA MET A 210 8.04 -21.19 -3.38
C MET A 210 7.26 -21.44 -2.09
N ALA A 211 7.40 -22.59 -1.46
CA ALA A 211 6.71 -22.87 -0.20
C ALA A 211 7.27 -22.00 0.93
N LEU A 212 8.59 -21.92 1.04
CA LEU A 212 9.27 -21.04 2.00
C LEU A 212 9.10 -19.57 1.65
N ALA A 213 9.11 -19.20 0.37
CA ALA A 213 8.83 -17.83 -0.06
C ALA A 213 7.41 -17.38 0.35
N VAL A 214 6.39 -18.19 0.13
CA VAL A 214 5.02 -17.92 0.61
C VAL A 214 4.94 -17.88 2.14
N ALA A 215 5.70 -18.73 2.84
CA ALA A 215 5.77 -18.68 4.30
C ALA A 215 6.37 -17.36 4.80
N ALA A 216 7.39 -16.80 4.12
CA ALA A 216 7.97 -15.50 4.43
C ALA A 216 6.95 -14.35 4.25
N VAL A 217 6.15 -14.37 3.16
CA VAL A 217 5.05 -13.40 2.95
C VAL A 217 4.05 -13.45 4.11
N LYS A 218 3.65 -14.65 4.54
CA LYS A 218 2.72 -14.81 5.67
C LYS A 218 3.32 -14.32 6.99
N ALA A 219 4.59 -14.66 7.26
CA ALA A 219 5.30 -14.23 8.46
C ALA A 219 5.45 -12.71 8.52
N HIS A 220 5.73 -12.06 7.38
CA HIS A 220 5.76 -10.60 7.27
C HIS A 220 4.46 -9.95 7.76
N ARG A 221 3.29 -10.50 7.37
CA ARG A 221 1.98 -9.98 7.80
C ARG A 221 1.74 -10.12 9.30
N HIS A 222 2.29 -11.15 9.91
CA HIS A 222 2.16 -11.40 11.35
C HIS A 222 3.27 -10.73 12.19
N ALA A 223 4.23 -10.06 11.58
CA ALA A 223 5.28 -9.33 12.26
C ALA A 223 4.77 -7.93 12.66
N GLY A 224 4.14 -7.82 13.84
CA GLY A 224 3.68 -6.55 14.40
C GLY A 224 3.12 -6.73 15.81
N PRO A 225 3.07 -5.65 16.64
CA PRO A 225 2.44 -5.71 17.94
C PRO A 225 0.92 -5.96 17.75
N GLY A 226 0.44 -7.14 18.16
CA GLY A 226 -0.97 -7.52 18.08
C GLY A 226 -1.30 -8.66 17.12
N ALA A 227 -0.32 -9.29 16.49
CA ALA A 227 -0.54 -10.52 15.76
C ALA A 227 -0.74 -11.68 16.76
N VAL A 228 -2.02 -12.03 17.02
CA VAL A 228 -2.45 -13.23 17.73
C VAL A 228 -3.06 -14.19 16.72
#